data_9e1fc4dce1776d08e291f5a140bdb541
#
_entry.id   9e1fc4dce1776d08e291f5a140bdb541
#
_cell.length_a   1.000
_cell.length_b   1.000
_cell.length_c   1.000
_cell.angle_alpha   90.00
_cell.angle_beta   90.00
_cell.angle_gamma   90.00
#
_symmetry.space_group_name_H-M   'P 1'
#
loop_
_entity.id
_entity.type
_entity.pdbx_description
1 polymer ?
#
loop_
_entity_poly.entity_id
_entity_poly.type
_entity_poly.pdbx_seq_one_letter_code
_entity_poly.pdbx_strand_id
1 'polypeptide(L)'
;KIGINILVITNNSQVFSEYYPENVITMNFEHWRESIENIRKWSERYDLKAVIGVDEESIILAAKLSESLCIEHNSLESVKLTKNKYLMRRELKKSGLKSPWFKRFSIDEKPKDIFTELRFPCVLKPTFLSASQGVLRVNSFKDFVKGFELLSDLLTEMKVKKRGGDQVKWILVEEYIPGKEVSIEGIVNEGKLKDLAIFDKPEPLEGPIFQETILITPSILDEHLQFSLLETAQTALKALGIRKGPVHIELRINDKGNYILECAARSIGGLCSKVLEFKGAMSLEELILRSALGRNIEKTQLIDKVVGVMMMPIEKSGILKEIQGIKEALAMKGITDLQTTIKPGEILEPLPKGDRYLGFLFAEGKNQDSVKTVLQEAWSKIVIVFEEI
;
A
#
# COMPACT_ATOMS: atom_id res chain seq x y z
N LYS A 1 -4.46 22.14 -13.89
CA LYS A 1 -3.32 22.25 -14.83
C LYS A 1 -3.52 21.43 -16.12
N ILE A 2 -4.12 20.26 -16.09
CA ILE A 2 -4.24 19.35 -17.23
C ILE A 2 -5.61 19.42 -17.95
N GLY A 3 -6.49 20.33 -17.55
CA GLY A 3 -7.78 20.58 -18.21
C GLY A 3 -8.76 19.42 -18.13
N ILE A 4 -8.86 18.77 -16.97
CA ILE A 4 -9.83 17.71 -16.69
C ILE A 4 -10.74 18.09 -15.53
N ASN A 5 -11.95 17.59 -15.56
CA ASN A 5 -12.87 17.63 -14.43
C ASN A 5 -12.73 16.34 -13.61
N ILE A 6 -12.71 16.46 -12.30
CA ILE A 6 -12.62 15.32 -11.38
C ILE A 6 -13.91 15.24 -10.59
N LEU A 7 -14.49 14.05 -10.54
CA LEU A 7 -15.57 13.69 -9.62
C LEU A 7 -14.96 12.76 -8.55
N VAL A 8 -15.20 13.06 -7.29
CA VAL A 8 -14.72 12.24 -6.16
C VAL A 8 -15.88 11.43 -5.61
N ILE A 9 -15.69 10.12 -5.51
CA ILE A 9 -16.62 9.23 -4.83
C ILE A 9 -15.97 8.80 -3.51
N THR A 10 -16.65 9.05 -2.41
CA THR A 10 -16.14 8.76 -1.06
C THR A 10 -17.20 8.12 -0.19
N ASN A 11 -16.78 7.29 0.75
CA ASN A 11 -17.65 6.79 1.83
C ASN A 11 -17.68 7.72 3.06
N ASN A 12 -16.88 8.79 3.04
CA ASN A 12 -16.76 9.74 4.13
C ASN A 12 -16.87 11.19 3.61
N SER A 13 -17.83 11.96 4.12
CA SER A 13 -18.27 13.25 3.55
C SER A 13 -17.37 14.45 3.87
N GLN A 14 -16.28 14.32 4.64
CA GLN A 14 -15.81 15.47 5.41
C GLN A 14 -14.87 16.46 4.73
N VAL A 15 -13.95 16.10 3.86
CA VAL A 15 -12.90 17.06 3.49
C VAL A 15 -13.13 17.69 2.11
N PHE A 16 -13.48 16.90 1.11
CA PHE A 16 -13.63 17.42 -0.25
C PHE A 16 -15.00 18.12 -0.48
N SER A 17 -16.04 17.69 0.22
CA SER A 17 -17.38 18.26 0.07
C SER A 17 -17.51 19.70 0.56
N GLU A 18 -16.66 20.14 1.49
CA GLU A 18 -16.60 21.53 1.95
C GLU A 18 -16.02 22.47 0.89
N TYR A 19 -15.01 22.00 0.15
CA TYR A 19 -14.29 22.81 -0.84
C TYR A 19 -14.87 22.66 -2.26
N TYR A 20 -15.42 21.48 -2.60
CA TYR A 20 -15.92 21.16 -3.93
C TYR A 20 -17.23 20.37 -3.87
N PRO A 21 -18.30 20.96 -3.32
CA PRO A 21 -19.55 20.22 -3.04
C PRO A 21 -20.21 19.64 -4.30
N GLU A 22 -20.03 20.29 -5.45
CA GLU A 22 -20.62 19.83 -6.71
C GLU A 22 -19.84 18.64 -7.36
N ASN A 23 -18.63 18.40 -6.89
CA ASN A 23 -17.74 17.39 -7.47
C ASN A 23 -17.59 16.14 -6.57
N VAL A 24 -18.36 16.05 -5.48
CA VAL A 24 -18.25 14.94 -4.53
C VAL A 24 -19.56 14.19 -4.43
N ILE A 25 -19.47 12.86 -4.54
CA ILE A 25 -20.57 11.94 -4.26
C ILE A 25 -20.20 11.14 -3.01
N THR A 26 -20.99 11.29 -1.95
CA THR A 26 -20.89 10.43 -0.78
C THR A 26 -21.79 9.23 -0.95
N MET A 27 -21.24 8.01 -0.83
CA MET A 27 -22.01 6.77 -0.96
C MET A 27 -21.42 5.65 -0.12
N ASN A 28 -22.27 4.71 0.28
CA ASN A 28 -21.79 3.47 0.89
C ASN A 28 -21.22 2.53 -0.20
N PHE A 29 -19.95 2.18 -0.11
CA PHE A 29 -19.28 1.32 -1.09
C PHE A 29 -19.83 -0.11 -1.13
N GLU A 30 -20.42 -0.59 -0.04
CA GLU A 30 -21.08 -1.91 0.01
C GLU A 30 -22.41 -1.89 -0.75
N HIS A 31 -23.16 -0.79 -0.67
CA HIS A 31 -24.47 -0.58 -1.30
C HIS A 31 -24.39 0.22 -2.62
N TRP A 32 -23.27 0.13 -3.33
CA TRP A 32 -22.99 0.92 -4.54
C TRP A 32 -24.07 0.82 -5.62
N ARG A 33 -24.82 -0.31 -5.69
CA ARG A 33 -25.90 -0.49 -6.66
C ARG A 33 -27.04 0.50 -6.47
N GLU A 34 -27.30 0.93 -5.24
CA GLU A 34 -28.33 1.92 -4.93
C GLU A 34 -28.00 3.29 -5.53
N SER A 35 -26.70 3.58 -5.67
CA SER A 35 -26.23 4.85 -6.22
C SER A 35 -25.89 4.78 -7.71
N ILE A 36 -25.94 3.59 -8.35
CA ILE A 36 -25.49 3.42 -9.74
C ILE A 36 -26.26 4.28 -10.73
N GLU A 37 -27.57 4.44 -10.53
CA GLU A 37 -28.40 5.26 -11.41
C GLU A 37 -28.02 6.74 -11.33
N ASN A 38 -27.66 7.23 -10.14
CA ASN A 38 -27.18 8.60 -9.99
C ASN A 38 -25.81 8.77 -10.69
N ILE A 39 -24.92 7.77 -10.55
CA ILE A 39 -23.60 7.78 -11.20
C ILE A 39 -23.77 7.72 -12.73
N ARG A 40 -24.73 6.96 -13.26
CA ARG A 40 -25.04 6.92 -14.70
C ARG A 40 -25.51 8.29 -15.21
N LYS A 41 -26.45 8.94 -14.51
CA LYS A 41 -26.87 10.31 -14.87
C LYS A 41 -25.70 11.31 -14.87
N TRP A 42 -24.77 11.15 -13.93
CA TRP A 42 -23.54 11.94 -13.93
C TRP A 42 -22.63 11.60 -15.09
N SER A 43 -22.51 10.31 -15.45
CA SER A 43 -21.70 9.88 -16.60
C SER A 43 -22.21 10.43 -17.92
N GLU A 44 -23.53 10.50 -18.09
CA GLU A 44 -24.17 11.11 -19.26
C GLU A 44 -23.94 12.64 -19.31
N ARG A 45 -24.02 13.30 -18.14
CA ARG A 45 -23.81 14.76 -18.04
C ARG A 45 -22.37 15.19 -18.25
N TYR A 46 -21.39 14.41 -17.74
CA TYR A 46 -19.99 14.81 -17.66
C TYR A 46 -19.06 14.02 -18.60
N ASP A 47 -19.59 13.12 -19.41
CA ASP A 47 -18.80 12.28 -20.34
C ASP A 47 -17.59 11.63 -19.64
N LEU A 48 -17.85 10.81 -18.62
CA LEU A 48 -16.82 10.17 -17.82
C LEU A 48 -15.92 9.28 -18.66
N LYS A 49 -14.62 9.52 -18.64
CA LYS A 49 -13.60 8.80 -19.43
C LYS A 49 -12.87 7.72 -18.66
N ALA A 50 -12.78 7.85 -17.35
CA ALA A 50 -12.05 6.90 -16.50
C ALA A 50 -12.64 6.85 -15.08
N VAL A 51 -12.50 5.71 -14.43
CA VAL A 51 -12.75 5.53 -13.00
C VAL A 51 -11.48 4.95 -12.37
N ILE A 52 -10.98 5.56 -11.31
CA ILE A 52 -9.72 5.19 -10.67
C ILE A 52 -9.99 4.92 -9.19
N GLY A 53 -9.60 3.74 -8.71
CA GLY A 53 -9.52 3.44 -7.29
C GLY A 53 -8.15 3.85 -6.75
N VAL A 54 -8.14 4.56 -5.63
CA VAL A 54 -6.90 5.12 -5.05
C VAL A 54 -6.41 4.36 -3.82
N ASP A 55 -7.23 3.48 -3.26
CA ASP A 55 -6.92 2.68 -2.07
C ASP A 55 -7.51 1.25 -2.17
N GLU A 56 -7.19 0.42 -1.20
CA GLU A 56 -7.64 -0.99 -1.15
C GLU A 56 -9.17 -1.15 -1.08
N GLU A 57 -9.89 -0.17 -0.58
CA GLU A 57 -11.36 -0.24 -0.47
C GLU A 57 -12.02 0.18 -1.77
N SER A 58 -11.49 1.20 -2.43
CA SER A 58 -12.05 1.79 -3.64
C SER A 58 -11.77 1.01 -4.92
N ILE A 59 -10.69 0.22 -5.02
CA ILE A 59 -10.34 -0.51 -6.26
C ILE A 59 -11.42 -1.48 -6.73
N ILE A 60 -12.08 -2.17 -5.81
CA ILE A 60 -13.20 -3.09 -6.14
C ILE A 60 -14.40 -2.29 -6.65
N LEU A 61 -14.72 -1.17 -5.99
CA LEU A 61 -15.80 -0.29 -6.43
C LEU A 61 -15.48 0.30 -7.80
N ALA A 62 -14.26 0.77 -8.00
CA ALA A 62 -13.82 1.33 -9.29
C ALA A 62 -13.99 0.33 -10.44
N ALA A 63 -13.61 -0.95 -10.25
CA ALA A 63 -13.83 -1.98 -11.25
C ALA A 63 -15.32 -2.21 -11.56
N LYS A 64 -16.16 -2.30 -10.52
CA LYS A 64 -17.62 -2.49 -10.69
C LYS A 64 -18.29 -1.30 -11.39
N LEU A 65 -17.89 -0.07 -11.03
CA LEU A 65 -18.42 1.14 -11.67
C LEU A 65 -17.98 1.22 -13.14
N SER A 66 -16.69 0.96 -13.41
CA SER A 66 -16.17 0.95 -14.78
C SER A 66 -16.91 -0.05 -15.66
N GLU A 67 -17.12 -1.28 -15.17
CA GLU A 67 -17.90 -2.30 -15.86
C GLU A 67 -19.32 -1.82 -16.16
N SER A 68 -20.00 -1.23 -15.17
CA SER A 68 -21.38 -0.74 -15.30
C SER A 68 -21.52 0.45 -16.25
N LEU A 69 -20.44 1.23 -16.43
CA LEU A 69 -20.37 2.41 -17.29
C LEU A 69 -19.71 2.11 -18.64
N CYS A 70 -19.36 0.86 -18.92
CA CYS A 70 -18.62 0.45 -20.12
C CYS A 70 -17.30 1.20 -20.33
N ILE A 71 -16.62 1.57 -19.22
CA ILE A 71 -15.31 2.21 -19.23
C ILE A 71 -14.24 1.12 -19.13
N GLU A 72 -13.15 1.23 -19.90
CA GLU A 72 -12.04 0.29 -19.88
C GLU A 72 -11.40 0.20 -18.48
N HIS A 73 -11.22 -1.02 -17.96
CA HIS A 73 -10.73 -1.28 -16.60
C HIS A 73 -10.08 -2.67 -16.48
N ASN A 74 -9.45 -2.95 -15.34
CA ASN A 74 -9.08 -4.31 -14.95
C ASN A 74 -10.34 -5.11 -14.56
N SER A 75 -10.39 -6.39 -14.93
CA SER A 75 -11.52 -7.22 -14.53
C SER A 75 -11.70 -7.26 -13.01
N LEU A 76 -12.92 -7.41 -12.56
CA LEU A 76 -13.20 -7.55 -11.13
C LEU A 76 -12.46 -8.73 -10.51
N GLU A 77 -12.26 -9.81 -11.28
CA GLU A 77 -11.47 -10.97 -10.85
C GLU A 77 -10.00 -10.59 -10.63
N SER A 78 -9.37 -9.93 -11.59
CA SER A 78 -7.98 -9.47 -11.46
C SER A 78 -7.77 -8.59 -10.23
N VAL A 79 -8.67 -7.64 -9.98
CA VAL A 79 -8.60 -6.76 -8.82
C VAL A 79 -8.80 -7.54 -7.50
N LYS A 80 -9.68 -8.55 -7.49
CA LYS A 80 -9.84 -9.43 -6.31
C LYS A 80 -8.59 -10.25 -6.04
N LEU A 81 -7.87 -10.69 -7.07
CA LEU A 81 -6.61 -11.42 -6.91
C LEU A 81 -5.55 -10.54 -6.23
N THR A 82 -5.44 -9.28 -6.59
CA THR A 82 -4.49 -8.36 -5.95
C THR A 82 -4.87 -8.05 -4.50
N LYS A 83 -6.16 -7.95 -4.19
CA LYS A 83 -6.65 -7.64 -2.84
C LYS A 83 -6.55 -8.82 -1.87
N ASN A 84 -6.50 -10.06 -2.33
CA ASN A 84 -6.44 -11.25 -1.48
C ASN A 84 -5.09 -11.95 -1.59
N LYS A 85 -4.25 -11.81 -0.57
CA LYS A 85 -2.89 -12.34 -0.52
C LYS A 85 -2.81 -13.87 -0.76
N TYR A 86 -3.81 -14.64 -0.30
CA TYR A 86 -3.85 -16.08 -0.55
C TYR A 86 -4.16 -16.39 -2.01
N LEU A 87 -5.14 -15.71 -2.60
CA LEU A 87 -5.48 -15.89 -4.02
C LEU A 87 -4.31 -15.44 -4.91
N MET A 88 -3.70 -14.31 -4.60
CA MET A 88 -2.50 -13.83 -5.28
C MET A 88 -1.39 -14.89 -5.26
N ARG A 89 -1.07 -15.46 -4.08
CA ARG A 89 -0.07 -16.52 -3.97
C ARG A 89 -0.35 -17.72 -4.87
N ARG A 90 -1.62 -18.14 -4.93
CA ARG A 90 -2.03 -19.24 -5.80
C ARG A 90 -1.75 -18.98 -7.28
N GLU A 91 -2.12 -17.79 -7.75
CA GLU A 91 -1.94 -17.43 -9.16
C GLU A 91 -0.45 -17.22 -9.51
N LEU A 92 0.32 -16.58 -8.64
CA LEU A 92 1.77 -16.43 -8.83
C LEU A 92 2.49 -17.79 -8.88
N LYS A 93 2.11 -18.74 -8.00
CA LYS A 93 2.67 -20.08 -8.02
C LYS A 93 2.31 -20.85 -9.32
N LYS A 94 1.08 -20.70 -9.81
CA LYS A 94 0.66 -21.31 -11.09
C LYS A 94 1.41 -20.76 -12.29
N SER A 95 1.81 -19.50 -12.25
CA SER A 95 2.58 -18.85 -13.33
C SER A 95 4.06 -19.21 -13.34
N GLY A 96 4.53 -20.06 -12.40
CA GLY A 96 5.92 -20.47 -12.29
C GLY A 96 6.82 -19.46 -11.56
N LEU A 97 6.28 -18.38 -11.03
CA LEU A 97 7.05 -17.46 -10.18
C LEU A 97 7.43 -18.11 -8.86
N LYS A 98 8.59 -17.72 -8.35
CA LYS A 98 9.02 -18.17 -7.02
C LYS A 98 8.00 -17.76 -5.96
N SER A 99 7.61 -18.71 -5.17
CA SER A 99 6.62 -18.52 -4.11
C SER A 99 7.09 -19.24 -2.85
N PRO A 100 6.92 -18.64 -1.67
CA PRO A 100 7.15 -19.35 -0.43
C PRO A 100 6.17 -20.52 -0.31
N TRP A 101 6.44 -21.47 0.60
CA TRP A 101 5.38 -22.34 1.08
C TRP A 101 4.30 -21.46 1.71
N PHE A 102 3.03 -21.77 1.45
CA PHE A 102 1.91 -21.04 2.05
C PHE A 102 0.70 -21.94 2.23
N LYS A 103 -0.06 -21.65 3.29
CA LYS A 103 -1.36 -22.26 3.58
C LYS A 103 -2.23 -21.25 4.33
N ARG A 104 -3.54 -21.33 4.19
CA ARG A 104 -4.47 -20.56 5.01
C ARG A 104 -5.13 -21.49 6.02
N PHE A 105 -5.36 -20.98 7.22
CA PHE A 105 -6.04 -21.67 8.31
C PHE A 105 -7.24 -20.82 8.76
N SER A 106 -8.31 -21.51 9.18
CA SER A 106 -9.46 -20.83 9.78
C SER A 106 -9.10 -20.31 11.16
N ILE A 107 -9.62 -19.13 11.53
CA ILE A 107 -9.49 -18.60 12.90
C ILE A 107 -10.15 -19.53 13.94
N ASP A 108 -11.04 -20.43 13.52
CA ASP A 108 -11.69 -21.41 14.40
C ASP A 108 -10.85 -22.68 14.64
N GLU A 109 -9.76 -22.86 13.86
CA GLU A 109 -8.84 -24.00 14.06
C GLU A 109 -7.97 -23.81 15.30
N LYS A 110 -7.71 -24.90 16.00
CA LYS A 110 -6.82 -24.84 17.17
C LYS A 110 -5.36 -24.95 16.71
N PRO A 111 -4.46 -24.06 17.14
CA PRO A 111 -3.06 -24.07 16.72
C PRO A 111 -2.37 -25.45 16.85
N LYS A 112 -2.70 -26.21 17.90
CA LYS A 112 -2.14 -27.56 18.13
C LYS A 112 -2.51 -28.57 17.05
N ASP A 113 -3.69 -28.44 16.45
CA ASP A 113 -4.20 -29.40 15.47
C ASP A 113 -3.55 -29.20 14.10
N ILE A 114 -3.01 -28.00 13.83
CA ILE A 114 -2.34 -27.63 12.59
C ILE A 114 -0.80 -27.60 12.69
N PHE A 115 -0.25 -27.92 13.86
CA PHE A 115 1.19 -27.83 14.14
C PHE A 115 2.06 -28.60 13.13
N THR A 116 1.66 -29.81 12.74
CA THR A 116 2.44 -30.67 11.84
C THR A 116 2.55 -30.12 10.41
N GLU A 117 1.74 -29.11 10.07
CA GLU A 117 1.74 -28.47 8.77
C GLU A 117 2.62 -27.22 8.72
N LEU A 118 3.09 -26.75 9.90
CA LEU A 118 3.83 -25.50 10.02
C LEU A 118 5.32 -25.68 9.70
N ARG A 119 5.91 -24.63 9.15
CA ARG A 119 7.35 -24.51 8.90
C ARG A 119 7.85 -23.22 9.51
N PHE A 120 8.90 -23.30 10.34
CA PHE A 120 9.47 -22.13 11.01
C PHE A 120 10.84 -21.76 10.41
N PRO A 121 11.19 -20.45 10.35
CA PRO A 121 10.34 -19.31 10.66
C PRO A 121 9.22 -19.12 9.62
N CYS A 122 8.04 -18.65 10.07
CA CYS A 122 6.96 -18.31 9.16
C CYS A 122 6.34 -16.95 9.49
N VAL A 123 5.52 -16.46 8.57
CA VAL A 123 4.80 -15.19 8.67
C VAL A 123 3.32 -15.48 8.68
N LEU A 124 2.64 -14.97 9.71
CA LEU A 124 1.18 -14.96 9.80
C LEU A 124 0.68 -13.60 9.34
N LYS A 125 -0.37 -13.59 8.55
CA LYS A 125 -0.99 -12.33 8.11
C LYS A 125 -2.46 -12.49 7.71
N PRO A 126 -3.30 -11.46 7.89
CA PRO A 126 -4.62 -11.41 7.28
C PRO A 126 -4.51 -11.48 5.76
N THR A 127 -5.53 -12.04 5.10
CA THR A 127 -5.51 -12.19 3.64
C THR A 127 -5.77 -10.88 2.89
N PHE A 128 -6.32 -9.84 3.55
CA PHE A 128 -6.88 -8.65 2.90
C PHE A 128 -6.48 -7.30 3.51
N LEU A 129 -5.80 -7.27 4.65
CA LEU A 129 -5.34 -6.02 5.27
C LEU A 129 -4.07 -5.51 4.61
N SER A 130 -3.82 -4.20 4.74
CA SER A 130 -2.68 -3.44 4.22
C SER A 130 -1.91 -2.75 5.35
N ALA A 131 -0.90 -1.95 5.03
CA ALA A 131 -0.08 -1.19 5.98
C ALA A 131 0.54 -2.06 7.09
N SER A 132 0.98 -3.26 6.77
CA SER A 132 1.54 -4.25 7.70
C SER A 132 0.64 -4.64 8.88
N GLN A 133 -0.66 -4.24 8.84
CA GLN A 133 -1.61 -4.58 9.89
C GLN A 133 -1.78 -6.09 10.03
N GLY A 134 -1.47 -6.62 11.21
CA GLY A 134 -1.56 -8.05 11.49
C GLY A 134 -0.46 -8.91 10.86
N VAL A 135 0.64 -8.34 10.37
CA VAL A 135 1.74 -9.12 9.80
C VAL A 135 2.77 -9.44 10.88
N LEU A 136 2.97 -10.74 11.17
CA LEU A 136 3.80 -11.22 12.26
C LEU A 136 4.75 -12.31 11.79
N ARG A 137 6.05 -12.16 12.05
CA ARG A 137 7.01 -13.27 11.96
C ARG A 137 7.05 -14.04 13.26
N VAL A 138 6.96 -15.35 13.16
CA VAL A 138 7.07 -16.27 14.30
C VAL A 138 8.16 -17.29 14.04
N ASN A 139 8.97 -17.56 15.06
CA ASN A 139 10.13 -18.43 14.95
C ASN A 139 9.94 -19.78 15.66
N SER A 140 8.87 -19.91 16.45
CA SER A 140 8.55 -21.11 17.22
C SER A 140 7.05 -21.36 17.27
N PHE A 141 6.67 -22.58 17.65
CA PHE A 141 5.26 -22.90 17.87
C PHE A 141 4.62 -22.06 18.99
N LYS A 142 5.40 -21.74 20.03
CA LYS A 142 4.92 -20.86 21.12
C LYS A 142 4.57 -19.46 20.60
N ASP A 143 5.40 -18.90 19.72
CA ASP A 143 5.15 -17.59 19.11
C ASP A 143 3.97 -17.69 18.13
N PHE A 144 3.88 -18.82 17.41
CA PHE A 144 2.76 -19.08 16.49
C PHE A 144 1.41 -19.05 17.23
N VAL A 145 1.30 -19.74 18.37
CA VAL A 145 0.05 -19.74 19.17
C VAL A 145 -0.36 -18.32 19.54
N LYS A 146 0.58 -17.53 20.10
CA LYS A 146 0.31 -16.14 20.47
C LYS A 146 -0.08 -15.26 19.29
N GLY A 147 0.64 -15.41 18.18
CA GLY A 147 0.37 -14.65 16.94
C GLY A 147 -0.97 -15.04 16.33
N PHE A 148 -1.32 -16.31 16.35
CA PHE A 148 -2.59 -16.81 15.82
C PHE A 148 -3.78 -16.30 16.65
N GLU A 149 -3.69 -16.34 17.98
CA GLU A 149 -4.70 -15.78 18.88
C GLU A 149 -4.88 -14.28 18.67
N LEU A 150 -3.76 -13.52 18.62
CA LEU A 150 -3.79 -12.07 18.38
C LEU A 150 -4.46 -11.74 17.04
N LEU A 151 -4.15 -12.48 15.96
CA LEU A 151 -4.77 -12.26 14.66
C LEU A 151 -6.25 -12.67 14.63
N SER A 152 -6.62 -13.75 15.34
CA SER A 152 -8.01 -14.17 15.48
C SER A 152 -8.83 -13.07 16.15
N ASP A 153 -8.31 -12.47 17.23
CA ASP A 153 -8.95 -11.34 17.91
C ASP A 153 -9.08 -10.13 16.99
N LEU A 154 -7.99 -9.72 16.32
CA LEU A 154 -7.98 -8.61 15.35
C LEU A 154 -9.04 -8.81 14.26
N LEU A 155 -9.12 -10.02 13.69
CA LEU A 155 -10.07 -10.33 12.61
C LEU A 155 -11.53 -10.35 13.09
N THR A 156 -11.77 -10.48 14.39
CA THR A 156 -13.12 -10.40 14.99
C THR A 156 -13.55 -8.99 15.33
N GLU A 157 -12.67 -8.01 15.33
CA GLU A 157 -13.01 -6.60 15.56
C GLU A 157 -14.04 -6.08 14.53
N MET A 158 -15.02 -5.31 14.99
CA MET A 158 -16.14 -4.86 14.16
C MET A 158 -15.69 -4.07 12.92
N LYS A 159 -14.68 -3.17 13.08
CA LYS A 159 -14.12 -2.38 11.97
C LYS A 159 -13.45 -3.25 10.91
N VAL A 160 -12.77 -4.33 11.34
CA VAL A 160 -12.08 -5.27 10.44
C VAL A 160 -13.08 -6.18 9.75
N LYS A 161 -14.10 -6.66 10.48
CA LYS A 161 -15.20 -7.48 9.90
C LYS A 161 -15.92 -6.77 8.77
N LYS A 162 -16.22 -5.49 8.91
CA LYS A 162 -16.86 -4.68 7.87
C LYS A 162 -16.03 -4.62 6.59
N ARG A 163 -14.71 -4.51 6.70
CA ARG A 163 -13.79 -4.44 5.55
C ARG A 163 -13.55 -5.79 4.87
N GLY A 164 -13.51 -6.88 5.66
CA GLY A 164 -13.05 -8.19 5.20
C GLY A 164 -14.13 -9.14 4.72
N GLY A 165 -15.38 -8.97 5.15
CA GLY A 165 -16.45 -9.94 4.86
C GLY A 165 -16.03 -11.37 5.22
N ASP A 166 -16.18 -12.33 4.31
CA ASP A 166 -15.80 -13.73 4.53
C ASP A 166 -14.28 -13.96 4.69
N GLN A 167 -13.45 -12.99 4.33
CA GLN A 167 -11.99 -13.12 4.44
C GLN A 167 -11.49 -13.07 5.89
N VAL A 168 -12.29 -12.51 6.81
CA VAL A 168 -11.95 -12.45 8.26
C VAL A 168 -11.84 -13.84 8.92
N LYS A 169 -12.36 -14.88 8.27
CA LYS A 169 -12.28 -16.25 8.74
C LYS A 169 -10.91 -16.91 8.53
N TRP A 170 -9.96 -16.23 7.87
CA TRP A 170 -8.75 -16.85 7.38
C TRP A 170 -7.48 -16.10 7.75
N ILE A 171 -6.52 -16.82 8.29
CA ILE A 171 -5.13 -16.38 8.49
C ILE A 171 -4.28 -17.08 7.42
N LEU A 172 -3.52 -16.30 6.65
CA LEU A 172 -2.49 -16.82 5.76
C LEU A 172 -1.20 -17.02 6.53
N VAL A 173 -0.64 -18.21 6.42
CA VAL A 173 0.69 -18.57 6.96
C VAL A 173 1.62 -18.85 5.80
N GLU A 174 2.77 -18.19 5.76
CA GLU A 174 3.77 -18.31 4.71
C GLU A 174 5.15 -18.59 5.30
N GLU A 175 6.01 -19.27 4.57
CA GLU A 175 7.43 -19.34 4.88
C GLU A 175 8.02 -17.93 4.91
N TYR A 176 8.85 -17.63 5.93
CA TYR A 176 9.56 -16.35 5.97
C TYR A 176 10.60 -16.30 4.86
N ILE A 177 10.56 -15.28 4.03
CA ILE A 177 11.51 -15.01 2.95
C ILE A 177 12.56 -14.03 3.48
N PRO A 178 13.81 -14.43 3.74
CA PRO A 178 14.86 -13.49 4.09
C PRO A 178 15.29 -12.65 2.89
N GLY A 179 15.97 -11.53 3.13
CA GLY A 179 16.58 -10.72 2.09
C GLY A 179 16.17 -9.25 2.10
N LYS A 180 16.70 -8.50 1.13
CA LYS A 180 16.40 -7.09 0.94
C LYS A 180 14.99 -6.93 0.40
N GLU A 181 14.30 -5.89 0.84
CA GLU A 181 12.96 -5.56 0.37
C GLU A 181 12.98 -4.27 -0.44
N VAL A 182 12.24 -4.27 -1.53
CA VAL A 182 12.05 -3.12 -2.42
C VAL A 182 10.58 -3.01 -2.82
N SER A 183 10.18 -1.82 -3.27
CA SER A 183 8.90 -1.66 -3.96
C SER A 183 9.07 -1.01 -5.33
N ILE A 184 8.23 -1.41 -6.27
CA ILE A 184 8.15 -0.87 -7.63
C ILE A 184 6.85 -0.10 -7.74
N GLU A 185 6.95 1.17 -8.15
CA GLU A 185 5.84 1.98 -8.60
C GLU A 185 5.78 2.00 -10.11
N GLY A 186 4.62 1.75 -10.67
CA GLY A 186 4.46 1.75 -12.11
C GLY A 186 3.03 2.03 -12.57
N ILE A 187 2.90 2.14 -13.87
CA ILE A 187 1.60 2.21 -14.54
C ILE A 187 1.56 1.13 -15.62
N VAL A 188 0.51 0.34 -15.61
CA VAL A 188 0.27 -0.68 -16.63
C VAL A 188 -0.60 -0.08 -17.72
N ASN A 189 -0.21 -0.27 -18.96
CA ASN A 189 -1.00 0.07 -20.14
C ASN A 189 -1.00 -1.11 -21.11
N GLU A 190 -2.18 -1.56 -21.52
CA GLU A 190 -2.36 -2.75 -22.39
C GLU A 190 -1.62 -4.01 -21.89
N GLY A 191 -1.47 -4.15 -20.57
CA GLY A 191 -0.76 -5.26 -19.92
C GLY A 191 0.77 -5.12 -19.89
N LYS A 192 1.33 -4.00 -20.32
CA LYS A 192 2.76 -3.68 -20.23
C LYS A 192 3.02 -2.74 -19.07
N LEU A 193 3.97 -3.10 -18.22
CA LEU A 193 4.43 -2.28 -17.12
C LEU A 193 5.35 -1.16 -17.64
N LYS A 194 5.01 0.08 -17.35
CA LYS A 194 5.92 1.21 -17.35
C LYS A 194 6.33 1.46 -15.92
N ASP A 195 7.55 1.08 -15.58
CA ASP A 195 8.17 1.40 -14.29
C ASP A 195 8.41 2.91 -14.18
N LEU A 196 8.10 3.44 -13.02
CA LEU A 196 8.25 4.86 -12.70
C LEU A 196 9.33 5.10 -11.65
N ALA A 197 9.37 4.24 -10.63
CA ALA A 197 10.36 4.29 -9.57
C ALA A 197 10.54 2.91 -8.92
N ILE A 198 11.76 2.65 -8.44
CA ILE A 198 12.06 1.57 -7.49
C ILE A 198 12.50 2.23 -6.20
N PHE A 199 11.82 1.88 -5.10
CA PHE A 199 12.18 2.29 -3.76
C PHE A 199 12.95 1.19 -3.06
N ASP A 200 14.09 1.53 -2.48
CA ASP A 200 14.79 0.69 -1.52
C ASP A 200 14.21 0.90 -0.12
N LYS A 201 14.12 -0.18 0.66
CA LYS A 201 13.79 -0.16 2.08
C LYS A 201 15.10 -0.41 2.85
N PRO A 202 15.80 0.65 3.28
CA PRO A 202 17.19 0.53 3.80
C PRO A 202 17.26 -0.06 5.20
N GLU A 203 16.14 -0.21 5.90
CA GLU A 203 16.07 -0.79 7.22
C GLU A 203 15.67 -2.27 7.13
N PRO A 204 16.34 -3.16 7.89
CA PRO A 204 15.99 -4.58 7.86
C PRO A 204 14.56 -4.82 8.37
N LEU A 205 13.72 -5.42 7.54
CA LEU A 205 12.36 -5.83 7.89
C LEU A 205 12.37 -7.32 8.29
N GLU A 206 12.93 -7.64 9.45
CA GLU A 206 13.12 -9.02 9.89
C GLU A 206 12.06 -9.51 10.88
N GLY A 207 11.20 -8.63 11.38
CA GLY A 207 10.17 -8.96 12.37
C GLY A 207 10.68 -8.88 13.82
N PRO A 208 9.90 -9.25 14.80
CA PRO A 208 8.61 -9.97 14.70
C PRO A 208 7.47 -9.17 14.07
N ILE A 209 7.50 -7.84 14.10
CA ILE A 209 6.55 -6.93 13.46
C ILE A 209 7.26 -6.26 12.29
N PHE A 210 6.63 -6.25 11.13
CA PHE A 210 7.20 -5.64 9.92
C PHE A 210 6.74 -4.18 9.81
N GLN A 211 7.38 -3.31 10.57
CA GLN A 211 7.09 -1.88 10.54
C GLN A 211 7.97 -1.20 9.50
N GLU A 212 7.39 -0.87 8.36
CA GLU A 212 8.06 -0.03 7.38
C GLU A 212 8.22 1.37 7.92
N THR A 213 9.41 1.94 7.73
CA THR A 213 9.70 3.29 8.15
C THR A 213 10.24 4.15 7.02
N ILE A 214 11.25 3.72 6.29
CA ILE A 214 11.94 4.54 5.29
C ILE A 214 11.89 3.91 3.91
N LEU A 215 11.52 4.72 2.91
CA LEU A 215 11.60 4.41 1.49
C LEU A 215 12.47 5.44 0.80
N ILE A 216 13.43 5.00 -0.03
CA ILE A 216 14.36 5.89 -0.75
C ILE A 216 14.42 5.51 -2.22
N THR A 217 14.40 6.49 -3.10
CA THR A 217 14.54 6.35 -4.55
C THR A 217 15.51 7.40 -5.09
N PRO A 218 16.24 7.15 -6.21
CA PRO A 218 16.29 5.91 -6.99
C PRO A 218 16.98 4.77 -6.24
N SER A 219 16.69 3.53 -6.64
CA SER A 219 17.32 2.34 -6.08
C SER A 219 18.83 2.30 -6.40
N ILE A 220 19.63 1.83 -5.43
CA ILE A 220 21.07 1.58 -5.60
C ILE A 220 21.39 0.14 -6.01
N LEU A 221 20.40 -0.68 -6.28
CA LEU A 221 20.60 -2.01 -6.83
C LEU A 221 21.24 -1.90 -8.21
N ASP A 222 22.08 -2.87 -8.56
CA ASP A 222 22.66 -2.92 -9.90
C ASP A 222 21.58 -3.09 -11.00
N GLU A 223 21.90 -2.64 -12.22
CA GLU A 223 20.96 -2.62 -13.34
C GLU A 223 20.41 -4.02 -13.70
N HIS A 224 21.24 -5.07 -13.57
CA HIS A 224 20.81 -6.44 -13.86
C HIS A 224 19.75 -6.91 -12.85
N LEU A 225 19.93 -6.56 -11.59
CA LEU A 225 18.98 -6.90 -10.55
C LEU A 225 17.68 -6.10 -10.71
N GLN A 226 17.78 -4.78 -11.00
CA GLN A 226 16.62 -3.97 -11.31
C GLN A 226 15.83 -4.54 -12.50
N PHE A 227 16.52 -4.91 -13.58
CA PHE A 227 15.89 -5.54 -14.73
C PHE A 227 15.19 -6.86 -14.36
N SER A 228 15.85 -7.73 -13.58
CA SER A 228 15.25 -8.99 -13.11
C SER A 228 14.02 -8.78 -12.24
N LEU A 229 13.99 -7.71 -11.42
CA LEU A 229 12.83 -7.33 -10.63
C LEU A 229 11.66 -6.91 -11.52
N LEU A 230 11.92 -6.08 -12.53
CA LEU A 230 10.91 -5.61 -13.48
C LEU A 230 10.33 -6.77 -14.30
N GLU A 231 11.14 -7.73 -14.73
CA GLU A 231 10.69 -8.96 -15.39
C GLU A 231 9.78 -9.81 -14.48
N THR A 232 10.17 -9.93 -13.20
CA THR A 232 9.37 -10.63 -12.18
C THR A 232 8.03 -9.93 -11.97
N ALA A 233 8.04 -8.60 -11.84
CA ALA A 233 6.84 -7.77 -11.70
C ALA A 233 5.92 -7.89 -12.93
N GLN A 234 6.47 -7.78 -14.15
CA GLN A 234 5.72 -7.93 -15.39
C GLN A 234 5.04 -9.30 -15.48
N THR A 235 5.75 -10.36 -15.09
CA THR A 235 5.20 -11.72 -15.07
C THR A 235 4.07 -11.85 -14.03
N ALA A 236 4.24 -11.25 -12.85
CA ALA A 236 3.21 -11.23 -11.82
C ALA A 236 1.95 -10.50 -12.28
N LEU A 237 2.10 -9.32 -12.89
CA LEU A 237 0.98 -8.55 -13.42
C LEU A 237 0.20 -9.33 -14.49
N LYS A 238 0.91 -10.00 -15.39
CA LYS A 238 0.30 -10.88 -16.40
C LYS A 238 -0.47 -12.02 -15.75
N ALA A 239 0.11 -12.69 -14.76
CA ALA A 239 -0.52 -13.80 -14.02
C ALA A 239 -1.79 -13.36 -13.29
N LEU A 240 -1.79 -12.16 -12.73
CA LEU A 240 -2.93 -11.58 -12.03
C LEU A 240 -3.96 -10.91 -12.97
N GLY A 241 -3.67 -10.85 -14.27
CA GLY A 241 -4.55 -10.25 -15.28
C GLY A 241 -4.66 -8.74 -15.19
N ILE A 242 -3.67 -8.05 -14.62
CA ILE A 242 -3.64 -6.58 -14.54
C ILE A 242 -3.19 -6.01 -15.88
N ARG A 243 -4.03 -5.21 -16.48
CA ARG A 243 -3.84 -4.68 -17.83
C ARG A 243 -3.76 -3.15 -17.89
N LYS A 244 -4.28 -2.46 -16.86
CA LYS A 244 -4.40 -0.99 -16.89
C LYS A 244 -4.28 -0.38 -15.49
N GLY A 245 -3.73 0.83 -15.43
CA GLY A 245 -3.71 1.68 -14.24
C GLY A 245 -2.47 1.54 -13.37
N PRO A 246 -2.42 2.27 -12.26
CA PRO A 246 -1.28 2.27 -11.35
C PRO A 246 -1.12 0.94 -10.64
N VAL A 247 0.12 0.59 -10.34
CA VAL A 247 0.48 -0.61 -9.57
C VAL A 247 1.57 -0.29 -8.57
N HIS A 248 1.45 -0.90 -7.40
CA HIS A 248 2.46 -0.94 -6.35
C HIS A 248 2.82 -2.41 -6.09
N ILE A 249 4.11 -2.75 -6.21
CA ILE A 249 4.56 -4.14 -6.13
C ILE A 249 5.71 -4.21 -5.13
N GLU A 250 5.57 -5.04 -4.10
CA GLU A 250 6.61 -5.30 -3.12
C GLU A 250 7.30 -6.62 -3.39
N LEU A 251 8.63 -6.62 -3.33
CA LEU A 251 9.45 -7.79 -3.57
C LEU A 251 10.51 -7.95 -2.50
N ARG A 252 10.85 -9.21 -2.20
CA ARG A 252 12.08 -9.58 -1.50
C ARG A 252 13.05 -10.29 -2.42
N ILE A 253 14.32 -9.96 -2.22
CA ILE A 253 15.44 -10.40 -3.03
C ILE A 253 16.44 -11.12 -2.14
N ASN A 254 16.84 -12.32 -2.56
CA ASN A 254 17.95 -13.07 -1.94
C ASN A 254 18.68 -13.91 -2.99
N ASP A 255 19.64 -14.71 -2.55
CA ASP A 255 20.44 -15.63 -3.39
C ASP A 255 19.60 -16.66 -4.17
N LYS A 256 18.38 -16.95 -3.70
CA LYS A 256 17.46 -17.85 -4.39
C LYS A 256 16.61 -17.14 -5.45
N GLY A 257 16.57 -15.81 -5.48
CA GLY A 257 15.92 -14.96 -6.49
C GLY A 257 14.89 -13.97 -5.91
N ASN A 258 13.97 -13.54 -6.78
CA ASN A 258 12.97 -12.53 -6.48
C ASN A 258 11.65 -13.18 -6.06
N TYR A 259 11.04 -12.65 -5.00
CA TYR A 259 9.77 -13.11 -4.46
C TYR A 259 8.81 -11.94 -4.35
N ILE A 260 7.66 -12.01 -5.02
CA ILE A 260 6.58 -11.03 -4.84
C ILE A 260 6.02 -11.19 -3.41
N LEU A 261 5.99 -10.13 -2.63
CA LEU A 261 5.33 -10.07 -1.33
C LEU A 261 3.88 -9.62 -1.47
N GLU A 262 3.70 -8.53 -2.22
CA GLU A 262 2.40 -7.94 -2.50
C GLU A 262 2.39 -7.35 -3.91
N CYS A 263 1.21 -7.33 -4.54
CA CYS A 263 0.97 -6.65 -5.81
C CYS A 263 -0.42 -6.00 -5.72
N ALA A 264 -0.45 -4.69 -5.66
CA ALA A 264 -1.68 -3.91 -5.55
C ALA A 264 -2.00 -3.20 -6.87
N ALA A 265 -3.27 -3.22 -7.27
CA ALA A 265 -3.75 -2.51 -8.47
C ALA A 265 -4.08 -1.04 -8.15
N ARG A 266 -3.16 -0.37 -7.47
CA ARG A 266 -3.19 1.04 -7.07
C ARG A 266 -1.76 1.54 -6.85
N SER A 267 -1.59 2.84 -6.74
CA SER A 267 -0.29 3.44 -6.36
C SER A 267 0.08 3.19 -4.90
N ILE A 268 1.31 3.52 -4.55
CA ILE A 268 1.83 3.49 -3.17
C ILE A 268 0.91 4.24 -2.21
N GLY A 269 0.76 3.71 -1.01
CA GLY A 269 -0.12 4.26 0.02
C GLY A 269 0.45 5.45 0.77
N GLY A 270 -0.36 6.01 1.64
CA GLY A 270 0.00 7.17 2.44
C GLY A 270 0.29 8.40 1.58
N LEU A 271 1.31 9.15 1.97
CA LEU A 271 1.81 10.30 1.21
C LEU A 271 3.16 10.00 0.51
N CYS A 272 3.53 8.73 0.37
CA CYS A 272 4.84 8.34 -0.15
C CYS A 272 5.05 8.77 -1.61
N SER A 273 3.99 8.91 -2.40
CA SER A 273 4.04 9.44 -3.76
C SER A 273 4.58 10.87 -3.88
N LYS A 274 4.53 11.67 -2.80
CA LYS A 274 4.99 13.08 -2.81
C LYS A 274 6.47 13.26 -3.12
N VAL A 275 7.31 12.25 -2.88
CA VAL A 275 8.72 12.30 -3.28
C VAL A 275 8.93 12.03 -4.76
N LEU A 276 7.90 11.55 -5.48
CA LEU A 276 8.01 11.25 -6.90
C LEU A 276 7.67 12.48 -7.74
N GLU A 277 8.71 13.16 -8.20
CA GLU A 277 8.60 14.26 -9.15
C GLU A 277 9.19 13.82 -10.50
N PHE A 278 8.43 14.05 -11.57
CA PHE A 278 8.83 13.68 -12.93
C PHE A 278 9.18 14.91 -13.74
N LYS A 279 10.01 14.75 -14.79
CA LYS A 279 10.40 15.84 -15.69
C LYS A 279 9.16 16.58 -16.21
N GLY A 280 9.20 17.90 -16.18
CA GLY A 280 8.06 18.75 -16.48
C GLY A 280 7.17 19.07 -15.26
N ALA A 281 7.69 18.88 -14.05
CA ALA A 281 7.01 19.11 -12.77
C ALA A 281 5.67 18.37 -12.65
N MET A 282 5.65 17.12 -13.11
CA MET A 282 4.49 16.23 -13.01
C MET A 282 4.57 15.39 -11.72
N SER A 283 3.45 15.19 -11.06
CA SER A 283 3.33 14.25 -9.94
C SER A 283 2.90 12.85 -10.41
N LEU A 284 3.00 11.85 -9.54
CA LEU A 284 2.49 10.51 -9.82
C LEU A 284 0.99 10.53 -10.13
N GLU A 285 0.21 11.31 -9.39
CA GLU A 285 -1.24 11.44 -9.58
C GLU A 285 -1.57 12.05 -10.96
N GLU A 286 -0.79 13.02 -11.41
CA GLU A 286 -0.94 13.57 -12.76
C GLU A 286 -0.66 12.51 -13.84
N LEU A 287 0.36 11.69 -13.66
CA LEU A 287 0.67 10.59 -14.60
C LEU A 287 -0.43 9.53 -14.62
N ILE A 288 -0.98 9.17 -13.46
CA ILE A 288 -2.10 8.25 -13.36
C ILE A 288 -3.31 8.78 -14.12
N LEU A 289 -3.65 10.06 -13.92
CA LEU A 289 -4.76 10.70 -14.62
C LEU A 289 -4.51 10.77 -16.15
N ARG A 290 -3.29 11.10 -16.56
CA ARG A 290 -2.91 11.12 -17.99
C ARG A 290 -3.05 9.75 -18.63
N SER A 291 -2.53 8.71 -17.97
CA SER A 291 -2.63 7.32 -18.44
C SER A 291 -4.08 6.85 -18.51
N ALA A 292 -4.88 7.13 -17.50
CA ALA A 292 -6.29 6.76 -17.46
C ALA A 292 -7.10 7.37 -18.61
N LEU A 293 -6.69 8.56 -19.09
CA LEU A 293 -7.27 9.25 -20.24
C LEU A 293 -6.63 8.86 -21.58
N GLY A 294 -5.81 7.81 -21.62
CA GLY A 294 -5.13 7.37 -22.86
C GLY A 294 -4.04 8.30 -23.36
N ARG A 295 -3.57 9.27 -22.55
CA ARG A 295 -2.46 10.15 -22.93
C ARG A 295 -1.13 9.41 -22.79
N ASN A 296 -0.22 9.61 -23.73
CA ASN A 296 1.08 8.94 -23.74
C ASN A 296 1.95 9.40 -22.56
N ILE A 297 2.46 8.44 -21.77
CA ILE A 297 3.36 8.64 -20.64
C ILE A 297 4.72 7.95 -20.84
N GLU A 298 4.98 7.33 -21.98
CA GLU A 298 6.18 6.52 -22.25
C GLU A 298 7.51 7.29 -22.05
N LYS A 299 7.53 8.57 -22.38
CA LYS A 299 8.71 9.44 -22.27
C LYS A 299 8.89 10.06 -20.88
N THR A 300 8.03 9.69 -19.92
CA THR A 300 8.12 10.19 -18.57
C THR A 300 9.36 9.63 -17.87
N GLN A 301 10.10 10.50 -17.20
CA GLN A 301 11.30 10.16 -16.43
C GLN A 301 11.24 10.84 -15.07
N LEU A 302 11.64 10.11 -14.04
CA LEU A 302 11.84 10.67 -12.71
C LEU A 302 12.95 11.74 -12.76
N ILE A 303 12.85 12.76 -11.91
CA ILE A 303 13.92 13.75 -11.75
C ILE A 303 15.13 13.04 -11.13
N ASP A 304 16.32 13.41 -11.59
CA ASP A 304 17.58 12.86 -11.06
C ASP A 304 17.93 13.50 -9.69
N LYS A 305 17.24 13.03 -8.66
CA LYS A 305 17.44 13.40 -7.27
C LYS A 305 17.30 12.18 -6.38
N VAL A 306 18.11 12.10 -5.34
CA VAL A 306 17.93 11.11 -4.30
C VAL A 306 16.97 11.67 -3.25
N VAL A 307 15.83 11.04 -3.12
CA VAL A 307 14.74 11.47 -2.25
C VAL A 307 14.24 10.31 -1.40
N GLY A 308 13.72 10.62 -0.23
CA GLY A 308 13.16 9.61 0.65
C GLY A 308 11.99 10.11 1.46
N VAL A 309 11.19 9.17 1.92
CA VAL A 309 10.08 9.40 2.82
C VAL A 309 10.21 8.48 4.03
N MET A 310 9.97 9.03 5.22
CA MET A 310 9.78 8.25 6.43
C MET A 310 8.31 8.27 6.81
N MET A 311 7.74 7.09 6.94
CA MET A 311 6.46 6.87 7.59
C MET A 311 6.68 6.86 9.09
N MET A 312 6.29 7.93 9.78
CA MET A 312 6.53 8.11 11.22
C MET A 312 5.75 7.08 12.03
N PRO A 313 6.42 6.18 12.75
CA PRO A 313 5.77 5.07 13.43
C PRO A 313 4.98 5.52 14.66
N ILE A 314 3.96 4.75 15.02
CA ILE A 314 3.26 4.83 16.29
C ILE A 314 3.81 3.71 17.18
N GLU A 315 4.49 4.06 18.27
CA GLU A 315 5.19 3.09 19.12
C GLU A 315 4.38 2.69 20.37
N LYS A 316 3.41 3.54 20.77
CA LYS A 316 2.60 3.32 21.97
C LYS A 316 1.14 3.65 21.73
N SER A 317 0.25 2.90 22.38
CA SER A 317 -1.18 3.22 22.42
C SER A 317 -1.45 4.39 23.35
N GLY A 318 -2.43 5.23 23.00
CA GLY A 318 -2.90 6.33 23.83
C GLY A 318 -3.68 7.37 23.02
N ILE A 319 -4.15 8.40 23.67
CA ILE A 319 -4.80 9.54 23.02
C ILE A 319 -3.74 10.61 22.76
N LEU A 320 -3.63 11.04 21.50
CA LEU A 320 -2.67 12.07 21.12
C LEU A 320 -3.08 13.41 21.72
N LYS A 321 -2.21 14.02 22.54
CA LYS A 321 -2.38 15.38 23.02
C LYS A 321 -1.75 16.40 22.07
N GLU A 322 -0.47 16.21 21.75
CA GLU A 322 0.27 17.05 20.81
C GLU A 322 1.51 16.33 20.24
N ILE A 323 2.05 16.88 19.16
CA ILE A 323 3.32 16.45 18.57
C ILE A 323 4.28 17.65 18.67
N GLN A 324 5.36 17.49 19.44
CA GLN A 324 6.41 18.50 19.61
C GLN A 324 7.59 18.22 18.69
N GLY A 325 8.46 19.24 18.46
CA GLY A 325 9.68 19.10 17.66
C GLY A 325 9.48 19.23 16.15
N ILE A 326 8.26 19.52 15.66
CA ILE A 326 7.96 19.64 14.22
C ILE A 326 8.79 20.77 13.59
N LYS A 327 8.91 21.94 14.26
CA LYS A 327 9.67 23.07 13.73
C LYS A 327 11.16 22.78 13.65
N GLU A 328 11.68 22.10 14.65
CA GLU A 328 13.09 21.67 14.75
C GLU A 328 13.42 20.66 13.64
N ALA A 329 12.54 19.69 13.41
CA ALA A 329 12.69 18.73 12.33
C ALA A 329 12.65 19.41 10.96
N LEU A 330 11.69 20.29 10.71
CA LEU A 330 11.56 21.06 9.45
C LEU A 330 12.74 21.99 9.18
N ALA A 331 13.42 22.50 10.23
CA ALA A 331 14.57 23.36 10.08
C ALA A 331 15.87 22.63 9.68
N MET A 332 15.87 21.30 9.69
CA MET A 332 17.05 20.51 9.34
C MET A 332 17.31 20.54 7.84
N LYS A 333 18.59 20.77 7.48
CA LYS A 333 19.02 20.78 6.08
C LYS A 333 18.81 19.40 5.46
N GLY A 334 18.09 19.32 4.36
CA GLY A 334 17.75 18.08 3.64
C GLY A 334 16.32 17.60 3.92
N ILE A 335 15.66 18.07 4.97
CA ILE A 335 14.21 17.88 5.16
C ILE A 335 13.48 18.84 4.22
N THR A 336 12.56 18.30 3.44
CA THR A 336 11.78 19.06 2.43
C THR A 336 10.34 19.32 2.88
N ASP A 337 9.76 18.42 3.68
CA ASP A 337 8.40 18.57 4.23
C ASP A 337 8.18 17.63 5.42
N LEU A 338 7.16 17.95 6.24
CA LEU A 338 6.64 17.09 7.30
C LEU A 338 5.12 17.24 7.35
N GLN A 339 4.39 16.13 7.29
CA GLN A 339 2.94 16.14 7.39
C GLN A 339 2.45 15.13 8.43
N THR A 340 1.66 15.58 9.39
CA THR A 340 0.97 14.72 10.36
C THR A 340 -0.39 14.34 9.83
N THR A 341 -0.79 13.07 10.01
CA THR A 341 -2.07 12.54 9.54
C THR A 341 -3.05 12.27 10.66
N ILE A 342 -2.59 12.38 11.90
CA ILE A 342 -3.39 12.17 13.11
C ILE A 342 -3.48 13.50 13.86
N LYS A 343 -4.67 13.81 14.36
CA LYS A 343 -4.96 15.06 15.08
C LYS A 343 -5.00 14.84 16.60
N PRO A 344 -4.73 15.88 17.40
CA PRO A 344 -5.00 15.83 18.85
C PRO A 344 -6.41 15.32 19.15
N GLY A 345 -6.54 14.49 20.19
CA GLY A 345 -7.77 13.79 20.58
C GLY A 345 -8.02 12.45 19.86
N GLU A 346 -7.23 12.10 18.83
CA GLU A 346 -7.34 10.80 18.18
C GLU A 346 -6.55 9.71 18.92
N ILE A 347 -7.04 8.47 18.83
CA ILE A 347 -6.39 7.30 19.43
C ILE A 347 -5.23 6.85 18.52
N LEU A 348 -4.07 6.69 19.12
CA LEU A 348 -2.88 6.07 18.54
C LEU A 348 -2.90 4.57 18.89
N GLU A 349 -2.70 3.73 17.89
CA GLU A 349 -2.60 2.28 18.04
C GLU A 349 -1.39 1.77 17.25
N PRO A 350 -0.38 1.15 17.91
CA PRO A 350 0.79 0.62 17.21
C PRO A 350 0.47 -0.67 16.46
N LEU A 351 1.35 -1.04 15.51
CA LEU A 351 1.33 -2.37 14.93
C LEU A 351 1.53 -3.44 16.03
N PRO A 352 0.94 -4.61 15.88
CA PRO A 352 0.26 -5.13 14.69
C PRO A 352 -1.24 -4.78 14.60
N LYS A 353 -1.83 -4.12 15.58
CA LYS A 353 -3.26 -3.77 15.58
C LYS A 353 -3.56 -2.50 14.78
N GLY A 354 -2.70 -1.50 14.90
CA GLY A 354 -2.83 -0.23 14.18
C GLY A 354 -2.73 -0.41 12.66
N ASP A 355 -3.26 0.55 11.93
CA ASP A 355 -3.29 0.59 10.46
C ASP A 355 -2.89 1.96 9.91
N ARG A 356 -2.34 2.84 10.76
CA ARG A 356 -1.96 4.21 10.43
C ARG A 356 -0.56 4.55 10.91
N TYR A 357 0.02 5.56 10.29
CA TYR A 357 1.24 6.22 10.73
C TYR A 357 0.89 7.58 11.36
N LEU A 358 1.77 8.09 12.24
CA LEU A 358 1.62 9.41 12.83
C LEU A 358 1.63 10.50 11.75
N GLY A 359 2.40 10.28 10.70
CA GLY A 359 2.58 11.18 9.58
C GLY A 359 3.76 10.77 8.71
N PHE A 360 4.28 11.72 7.95
CA PHE A 360 5.33 11.51 6.95
C PHE A 360 6.36 12.63 7.00
N LEU A 361 7.65 12.24 7.01
CA LEU A 361 8.80 13.12 6.82
C LEU A 361 9.35 12.91 5.41
N PHE A 362 9.72 13.98 4.74
CA PHE A 362 10.25 13.97 3.38
C PHE A 362 11.64 14.59 3.37
N ALA A 363 12.56 13.96 2.63
CA ALA A 363 13.93 14.44 2.53
C ALA A 363 14.52 14.29 1.14
N GLU A 364 15.50 15.13 0.83
CA GLU A 364 16.39 14.99 -0.32
C GLU A 364 17.86 15.04 0.12
N GLY A 365 18.74 14.39 -0.63
CA GLY A 365 20.16 14.35 -0.30
C GLY A 365 21.05 13.97 -1.46
N LYS A 366 22.35 13.87 -1.21
CA LYS A 366 23.34 13.53 -2.23
C LYS A 366 23.38 12.03 -2.56
N ASN A 367 23.02 11.18 -1.62
CA ASN A 367 22.97 9.74 -1.73
C ASN A 367 21.97 9.17 -0.71
N GLN A 368 21.67 7.89 -0.79
CA GLN A 368 20.68 7.24 0.10
C GLN A 368 21.08 7.31 1.58
N ASP A 369 22.37 7.17 1.92
CA ASP A 369 22.82 7.25 3.31
C ASP A 369 22.55 8.62 3.92
N SER A 370 22.79 9.70 3.17
CA SER A 370 22.51 11.06 3.63
C SER A 370 21.01 11.31 3.83
N VAL A 371 20.17 10.77 2.95
CA VAL A 371 18.70 10.84 3.07
C VAL A 371 18.22 10.04 4.29
N LYS A 372 18.72 8.81 4.45
CA LYS A 372 18.39 7.96 5.61
C LYS A 372 18.75 8.66 6.92
N THR A 373 19.98 9.16 7.02
CA THR A 373 20.51 9.81 8.22
C THR A 373 19.66 11.02 8.60
N VAL A 374 19.38 11.93 7.66
CA VAL A 374 18.60 13.14 7.97
C VAL A 374 17.15 12.82 8.36
N LEU A 375 16.53 11.80 7.77
CA LEU A 375 15.19 11.34 8.17
C LEU A 375 15.20 10.80 9.61
N GLN A 376 16.19 9.98 9.97
CA GLN A 376 16.32 9.44 11.32
C GLN A 376 16.63 10.53 12.36
N GLU A 377 17.49 11.47 12.04
CA GLU A 377 17.80 12.61 12.92
C GLU A 377 16.58 13.52 13.09
N ALA A 378 15.83 13.80 12.02
CA ALA A 378 14.61 14.59 12.11
C ALA A 378 13.54 13.89 12.94
N TRP A 379 13.37 12.58 12.77
CA TRP A 379 12.47 11.78 13.61
C TRP A 379 12.85 11.85 15.09
N SER A 380 14.14 11.83 15.41
CA SER A 380 14.61 11.93 16.80
C SER A 380 14.25 13.26 17.50
N LYS A 381 13.85 14.31 16.76
CA LYS A 381 13.34 15.58 17.33
C LYS A 381 11.87 15.53 17.67
N ILE A 382 11.13 14.57 17.10
CA ILE A 382 9.68 14.46 17.28
C ILE A 382 9.39 13.79 18.61
N VAL A 383 8.56 14.44 19.42
CA VAL A 383 8.07 13.91 20.70
C VAL A 383 6.56 13.83 20.65
N ILE A 384 6.03 12.63 20.88
CA ILE A 384 4.60 12.39 20.96
C ILE A 384 4.17 12.54 22.41
N VAL A 385 3.29 13.50 22.68
CA VAL A 385 2.71 13.74 24.01
C VAL A 385 1.31 13.12 24.04
N PHE A 386 1.08 12.28 25.03
CA PHE A 386 -0.22 11.63 25.25
C PHE A 386 -1.04 12.41 26.28
N GLU A 387 -2.36 12.28 26.24
CA GLU A 387 -3.23 12.75 27.30
C GLU A 387 -2.94 11.93 28.58
N GLU A 388 -2.97 12.61 29.71
CA GLU A 388 -2.92 11.95 31.02
C GLU A 388 -4.25 11.22 31.24
N ILE A 389 -4.16 9.93 31.61
CA ILE A 389 -5.31 9.08 31.94
C ILE A 389 -5.72 9.32 33.38
#